data_513ddcc1ad0e1cbdca98010760cde168
#
_entry.id   513ddcc1ad0e1cbdca98010760cde168
#
_cell.length_a   1.000
_cell.length_b   1.000
_cell.length_c   1.000
_cell.angle_alpha   90.00
_cell.angle_beta   90.00
_cell.angle_gamma   90.00
#
_symmetry.space_group_name_H-M   'P 1'
#
loop_
_entity.id
_entity.type
_entity.pdbx_description
1 polymer ?
#
loop_
_entity_poly.entity_id
_entity_poly.type
_entity_poly.pdbx_seq_one_letter_code
_entity_poly.pdbx_strand_id
1 'polypeptide(L)'
;MIGPSITIKGEVTGEEDLLIHGKVEGTINLSGNQVSVGESGQVCADIQAKVVKIDGKVTGDITGIEKVVISKSGNVRGNIVAPRVTLEDGAIFK
;
A
#
# COMPACT_ATOMS: atom_id res chain seq x y z
N MET A 1 6.68 11.46 2.21
CA MET A 1 6.85 10.41 3.22
C MET A 1 5.94 10.64 4.40
N ILE A 2 5.26 9.59 4.85
CA ILE A 2 4.41 9.65 6.04
C ILE A 2 5.17 8.95 7.16
N GLY A 3 5.58 9.72 8.16
CA GLY A 3 6.38 9.20 9.26
C GLY A 3 5.58 8.34 10.24
N PRO A 4 6.26 7.62 11.15
CA PRO A 4 5.60 6.63 12.01
C PRO A 4 4.64 7.22 13.04
N SER A 5 4.75 8.50 13.34
CA SER A 5 3.83 9.16 14.27
C SER A 5 2.70 9.92 13.58
N ILE A 6 2.61 9.84 12.25
CA ILE A 6 1.63 10.59 11.48
C ILE A 6 0.44 9.69 11.16
N THR A 7 -0.77 10.22 11.37
CA THR A 7 -2.01 9.58 10.96
C THR A 7 -2.71 10.48 9.95
N ILE A 8 -3.06 9.93 8.80
CA ILE A 8 -3.77 10.65 7.75
C ILE A 8 -5.14 10.03 7.58
N LYS A 9 -6.18 10.86 7.58
CA LYS A 9 -7.56 10.44 7.30
C LYS A 9 -8.08 11.24 6.13
N GLY A 10 -8.66 10.56 5.15
CA GLY A 10 -9.23 11.18 3.98
C GLY A 10 -8.58 10.69 2.71
N GLU A 11 -8.54 11.55 1.70
CA GLU A 11 -7.99 11.20 0.40
C GLU A 11 -6.56 11.69 0.25
N VAL A 12 -5.69 10.81 -0.19
CA VAL A 12 -4.29 11.14 -0.51
C VAL A 12 -4.11 11.03 -2.01
N THR A 13 -3.70 12.12 -2.63
CA THR A 13 -3.39 12.16 -4.06
C THR A 13 -2.05 12.84 -4.26
N GLY A 14 -1.40 12.57 -5.37
CA GLY A 14 -0.13 13.20 -5.65
C GLY A 14 0.46 12.73 -6.97
N GLU A 15 1.58 13.32 -7.32
CA GLU A 15 2.33 13.01 -8.54
C GLU A 15 3.74 12.51 -8.23
N GLU A 16 3.99 12.12 -6.99
CA GLU A 16 5.28 11.60 -6.54
C GLU A 16 5.10 10.27 -5.84
N ASP A 17 6.16 9.49 -5.74
CA ASP A 17 6.14 8.25 -5.00
C ASP A 17 5.89 8.52 -3.53
N LEU A 18 5.11 7.65 -2.90
CA LEU A 18 4.74 7.82 -1.50
C LEU A 18 5.30 6.67 -0.66
N LEU A 19 5.95 7.01 0.43
CA LEU A 19 6.43 6.04 1.41
C LEU A 19 5.67 6.22 2.71
N ILE A 20 5.03 5.17 3.20
CA ILE A 20 4.17 5.22 4.38
C ILE A 20 4.80 4.43 5.52
N HIS A 21 5.17 5.11 6.59
CA HIS A 21 5.60 4.48 7.85
C HIS A 21 4.58 4.67 8.96
N GLY A 22 3.60 5.54 8.76
CA GLY A 22 2.55 5.84 9.73
C GLY A 22 1.25 5.15 9.39
N LYS A 23 0.14 5.81 9.70
CA LYS A 23 -1.20 5.26 9.50
C LYS A 23 -1.97 6.10 8.48
N VAL A 24 -2.65 5.43 7.57
CA VAL A 24 -3.50 6.10 6.57
C VAL A 24 -4.87 5.42 6.57
N GLU A 25 -5.91 6.24 6.63
CA GLU A 25 -7.30 5.80 6.53
C GLU A 25 -8.00 6.60 5.44
N GLY A 26 -8.76 5.93 4.59
CA GLY A 26 -9.50 6.60 3.51
C GLY A 26 -9.15 6.05 2.14
N THR A 27 -8.64 6.91 1.27
CA THR A 27 -8.31 6.53 -0.11
C THR A 27 -6.95 7.09 -0.50
N ILE A 28 -6.15 6.27 -1.17
CA ILE A 28 -4.87 6.68 -1.75
C ILE A 28 -4.96 6.52 -3.26
N ASN A 29 -4.73 7.60 -3.98
CA ASN A 29 -4.75 7.59 -5.44
C ASN A 29 -3.46 8.18 -6.00
N LEU A 30 -2.57 7.30 -6.45
CA LEU A 30 -1.29 7.65 -7.05
C LEU A 30 -1.11 6.83 -8.33
N SER A 31 -2.05 6.95 -9.25
CA SER A 31 -2.13 6.06 -10.41
C SER A 31 -0.93 6.11 -11.35
N GLY A 32 -0.12 7.14 -11.27
CA GLY A 32 1.11 7.24 -12.07
C GLY A 32 2.39 6.97 -11.30
N ASN A 33 2.30 6.59 -10.01
CA ASN A 33 3.45 6.53 -9.13
C ASN A 33 3.44 5.26 -8.28
N GLN A 34 4.47 5.10 -7.46
CA GLN A 34 4.62 3.97 -6.57
C GLN A 34 4.18 4.33 -5.16
N VAL A 35 3.47 3.41 -4.52
CA VAL A 35 3.18 3.49 -3.09
C VAL A 35 3.95 2.39 -2.39
N SER A 36 4.74 2.75 -1.38
CA SER A 36 5.48 1.80 -0.55
C SER A 36 4.98 1.91 0.88
N VAL A 37 4.60 0.79 1.47
CA VAL A 37 4.19 0.73 2.87
C VAL A 37 5.32 0.06 3.65
N GLY A 38 5.95 0.80 4.55
CA GLY A 38 7.05 0.29 5.36
C GLY A 38 6.56 -0.66 6.47
N GLU A 39 7.49 -1.33 7.15
CA GLU A 39 7.16 -2.33 8.16
C GLU A 39 6.30 -1.79 9.30
N SER A 40 6.47 -0.54 9.66
CA SER A 40 5.68 0.12 10.69
C SER A 40 4.41 0.77 10.13
N GLY A 41 4.21 0.75 8.82
CA GLY A 41 3.06 1.35 8.19
C GLY A 41 1.79 0.53 8.38
N GLN A 42 0.67 1.22 8.53
CA GLN A 42 -0.66 0.62 8.57
C GLN A 42 -1.57 1.40 7.65
N VAL A 43 -2.21 0.71 6.74
CA VAL A 43 -3.14 1.33 5.80
C VAL A 43 -4.49 0.65 5.89
N CYS A 44 -5.53 1.42 6.19
CA CYS A 44 -6.92 0.96 6.18
C CYS A 44 -7.65 1.76 5.12
N ALA A 45 -7.33 1.51 3.86
CA ALA A 45 -7.79 2.37 2.77
C ALA A 45 -7.79 1.61 1.46
N ASP A 46 -8.47 2.19 0.48
CA ASP A 46 -8.36 1.75 -0.89
C ASP A 46 -7.12 2.40 -1.50
N ILE A 47 -6.26 1.60 -2.11
CA ILE A 47 -5.03 2.07 -2.73
C ILE A 47 -5.12 1.88 -4.24
N GLN A 48 -4.84 2.94 -4.97
CA GLN A 48 -4.70 2.87 -6.41
C GLN A 48 -3.36 3.50 -6.79
N ALA A 49 -2.47 2.71 -7.38
CA ALA A 49 -1.15 3.17 -7.76
C ALA A 49 -0.63 2.36 -8.94
N LYS A 50 0.42 2.85 -9.57
CA LYS A 50 1.07 2.11 -10.65
C LYS A 50 1.78 0.87 -10.10
N VAL A 51 2.57 1.05 -9.05
CA VAL A 51 3.25 -0.03 -8.34
C VAL A 51 2.93 0.10 -6.86
N VAL A 52 2.55 -1.00 -6.23
CA VAL A 52 2.31 -1.04 -4.80
C VAL A 52 3.28 -2.03 -4.18
N LYS A 53 4.08 -1.56 -3.23
CA LYS A 53 5.00 -2.40 -2.49
C LYS A 53 4.62 -2.38 -1.02
N ILE A 54 4.40 -3.55 -0.43
CA ILE A 54 3.89 -3.66 0.92
C ILE A 54 4.85 -4.44 1.80
N ASP A 55 5.42 -3.75 2.78
CA ASP A 55 6.25 -4.36 3.83
C ASP A 55 5.54 -4.32 5.19
N GLY A 56 4.41 -3.63 5.26
CA GLY A 56 3.63 -3.47 6.48
C GLY A 56 2.24 -4.08 6.36
N LYS A 57 1.27 -3.43 6.96
CA LYS A 57 -0.08 -3.94 7.06
C LYS A 57 -1.04 -3.10 6.24
N VAL A 58 -1.82 -3.74 5.39
CA VAL A 58 -2.82 -3.07 4.56
C VAL A 58 -4.14 -3.81 4.66
N THR A 59 -5.22 -3.06 4.88
CA THR A 59 -6.58 -3.59 4.88
C THR A 59 -7.40 -2.76 3.90
N GLY A 60 -8.07 -3.41 2.96
CA GLY A 60 -8.90 -2.76 1.95
C GLY A 60 -8.56 -3.23 0.55
N ASP A 61 -9.07 -2.52 -0.44
CA ASP A 61 -8.84 -2.87 -1.83
C ASP A 61 -7.56 -2.23 -2.36
N ILE A 62 -6.75 -3.02 -3.04
CA ILE A 62 -5.52 -2.55 -3.64
C ILE A 62 -5.61 -2.73 -5.13
N THR A 63 -5.41 -1.65 -5.87
CA THR A 63 -5.36 -1.69 -7.32
C THR A 63 -3.98 -1.24 -7.78
N GLY A 64 -3.23 -2.17 -8.37
CA GLY A 64 -1.95 -1.86 -8.99
C GLY A 64 -2.11 -1.86 -10.50
N ILE A 65 -1.77 -0.76 -11.14
CA ILE A 65 -1.91 -0.66 -12.58
C ILE A 65 -0.87 -1.53 -13.28
N GLU A 66 0.32 -1.61 -12.71
CA GLU A 66 1.42 -2.40 -13.26
C GLU A 66 1.68 -3.65 -12.43
N LYS A 67 1.90 -3.51 -11.13
CA LYS A 67 2.17 -4.65 -10.25
C LYS A 67 1.94 -4.31 -8.78
N VAL A 68 1.77 -5.38 -8.00
CA VAL A 68 1.73 -5.32 -6.54
C VAL A 68 2.76 -6.31 -6.01
N VAL A 69 3.62 -5.85 -5.11
CA VAL A 69 4.64 -6.69 -4.46
C VAL A 69 4.38 -6.71 -2.97
N ILE A 70 4.26 -7.89 -2.40
CA ILE A 70 4.11 -8.05 -0.95
C ILE A 70 5.35 -8.75 -0.42
N SER A 71 6.12 -8.02 0.38
CA SER A 71 7.35 -8.53 0.97
C SER A 71 7.07 -9.50 2.11
N LYS A 72 8.09 -10.18 2.58
CA LYS A 72 7.96 -11.18 3.65
C LYS A 72 7.33 -10.66 4.94
N SER A 73 7.46 -9.35 5.20
CA SER A 73 6.83 -8.69 6.35
C SER A 73 5.43 -8.18 6.05
N GLY A 74 5.00 -8.27 4.79
CA GLY A 74 3.72 -7.72 4.36
C GLY A 74 2.54 -8.57 4.81
N ASN A 75 1.47 -7.88 5.17
CA ASN A 75 0.22 -8.51 5.56
C ASN A 75 -0.92 -7.74 4.90
N VAL A 76 -1.63 -8.37 4.00
CA VAL A 76 -2.72 -7.74 3.26
C VAL A 76 -4.03 -8.48 3.51
N ARG A 77 -5.06 -7.72 3.84
CA ARG A 77 -6.42 -8.23 3.97
C ARG A 77 -7.33 -7.44 3.05
N GLY A 78 -8.04 -8.14 2.18
CA GLY A 78 -8.95 -7.54 1.22
C GLY A 78 -8.68 -8.06 -0.17
N ASN A 79 -8.96 -7.23 -1.16
CA ASN A 79 -8.80 -7.61 -2.55
C ASN A 79 -7.60 -6.92 -3.18
N ILE A 80 -6.92 -7.64 -4.04
CA ILE A 80 -5.83 -7.09 -4.85
C ILE A 80 -6.21 -7.28 -6.31
N VAL A 81 -6.14 -6.19 -7.07
CA VAL A 81 -6.33 -6.20 -8.51
C VAL A 81 -5.08 -5.66 -9.17
N ALA A 82 -4.39 -6.49 -9.91
CA ALA A 82 -3.19 -6.09 -10.63
C ALA A 82 -2.86 -7.13 -11.70
N PRO A 83 -2.21 -6.73 -12.81
CA PRO A 83 -1.76 -7.70 -13.81
C PRO A 83 -0.64 -8.61 -13.30
N ARG A 84 0.11 -8.15 -12.30
CA ARG A 84 1.14 -8.95 -11.63
C ARG A 84 1.05 -8.79 -10.13
N VAL A 85 1.07 -9.89 -9.41
CA VAL A 85 1.13 -9.91 -7.95
C VAL A 85 2.28 -10.82 -7.56
N THR A 86 3.20 -10.29 -6.76
CA THR A 86 4.34 -11.02 -6.24
C THR A 86 4.23 -11.15 -4.73
N LEU A 87 4.30 -12.38 -4.24
CA LEU A 87 4.28 -12.68 -2.82
C LEU A 87 5.62 -13.31 -2.45
N GLU A 88 6.37 -12.65 -1.58
CA GLU A 88 7.61 -13.23 -1.06
C GLU A 88 7.28 -14.26 0.03
N ASP A 89 8.22 -15.17 0.27
CA ASP A 89 8.06 -16.17 1.34
C ASP A 89 7.82 -15.48 2.68
N GLY A 90 6.77 -15.88 3.39
CA GLY A 90 6.39 -15.25 4.64
C GLY A 90 5.33 -14.18 4.51
N ALA A 91 5.06 -13.69 3.31
CA ALA A 91 3.99 -12.72 3.08
C ALA A 91 2.62 -13.34 3.35
N ILE A 92 1.71 -12.53 3.88
CA ILE A 92 0.35 -12.98 4.20
C ILE A 92 -0.64 -12.17 3.36
N PHE A 93 -1.49 -12.92 2.67
CA PHE A 93 -2.61 -12.34 1.93
C PHE A 93 -3.88 -13.13 2.24
N LYS A 94 -4.89 -12.40 2.68
CA LYS A 94 -6.19 -12.99 2.98
C LYS A 94 -7.31 -12.28 2.27
#